data_391568b5dd7c11122f0ca7353ba01d93
#
_entry.id   391568b5dd7c11122f0ca7353ba01d93
#
_cell.length_a   1.000
_cell.length_b   1.000
_cell.length_c   1.000
_cell.angle_alpha   90.00
_cell.angle_beta   90.00
_cell.angle_gamma   90.00
#
_symmetry.space_group_name_H-M   'P 1'
#
loop_
_entity.id
_entity.type
_entity.pdbx_description
1 polymer ?
#
loop_
_entity_poly.entity_id
_entity_poly.type
_entity_poly.pdbx_seq_one_letter_code
_entity_poly.pdbx_strand_id
1 'polypeptide(L)'
;MNNQFSQRVSDIITYSKEEANRLKNRYIGPEHLLLGMLRDGGGKAIEILQKLDIDLNRVKKRLEGFLKEIEDDNLLPDADIPLSPMAAKILKMCILEARLLKSATADTEHVLLAILKDGNNLAATVLEENNIDYKSVFEQLSMKASPNAGMGFTEDDDEEEDEMNMSSRSSQSGSSQSSTQTASKKPSNDTPVLDNF
;
A
#
# COMPACT_ATOMS: atom_id res chain seq x y z
N MET A 1 13.78 -16.25 11.19
CA MET A 1 13.60 -15.49 9.93
C MET A 1 12.29 -14.75 10.02
N ASN A 2 12.33 -13.43 9.99
CA ASN A 2 11.10 -12.65 9.96
C ASN A 2 10.44 -12.84 8.59
N ASN A 3 9.42 -13.71 8.55
CA ASN A 3 8.62 -13.90 7.36
C ASN A 3 7.75 -12.65 7.18
N GLN A 4 8.22 -11.72 6.35
CA GLN A 4 7.50 -10.48 6.06
C GLN A 4 6.28 -10.73 5.15
N PHE A 5 6.27 -11.85 4.43
CA PHE A 5 5.19 -12.29 3.56
C PHE A 5 4.41 -13.44 4.18
N SER A 6 3.09 -13.48 3.93
CA SER A 6 2.29 -14.66 4.23
C SER A 6 2.73 -15.84 3.36
N GLN A 7 2.39 -17.06 3.78
CA GLN A 7 2.63 -18.27 2.97
C GLN A 7 1.96 -18.16 1.60
N ARG A 8 0.74 -17.61 1.55
CA ARG A 8 0.00 -17.41 0.31
C ARG A 8 0.73 -16.50 -0.66
N VAL A 9 1.35 -15.41 -0.19
CA VAL A 9 2.17 -14.51 -1.05
C VAL A 9 3.39 -15.25 -1.58
N SER A 10 4.04 -16.08 -0.77
CA SER A 10 5.16 -16.91 -1.21
C SER A 10 4.74 -17.89 -2.32
N ASP A 11 3.57 -18.51 -2.16
CA ASP A 11 2.99 -19.41 -3.18
C ASP A 11 2.65 -18.64 -4.47
N ILE A 12 2.09 -17.45 -4.35
CA ILE A 12 1.79 -16.56 -5.49
C ILE A 12 3.05 -16.17 -6.26
N ILE A 13 4.15 -15.87 -5.58
CA ILE A 13 5.43 -15.60 -6.24
C ILE A 13 5.89 -16.82 -7.04
N THR A 14 5.73 -18.02 -6.51
CA THR A 14 6.00 -19.28 -7.24
C THR A 14 5.10 -19.44 -8.47
N TYR A 15 3.79 -19.22 -8.31
CA TYR A 15 2.85 -19.26 -9.45
C TYR A 15 3.17 -18.19 -10.50
N SER A 16 3.60 -17.01 -10.05
CA SER A 16 4.01 -15.93 -10.96
C SER A 16 5.20 -16.33 -11.83
N LYS A 17 6.16 -17.06 -11.26
CA LYS A 17 7.29 -17.63 -12.00
C LYS A 17 6.83 -18.68 -13.01
N GLU A 18 5.92 -19.55 -12.62
CA GLU A 18 5.36 -20.57 -13.51
C GLU A 18 4.55 -19.93 -14.66
N GLU A 19 3.80 -18.86 -14.38
CA GLU A 19 3.08 -18.11 -15.42
C GLU A 19 4.04 -17.40 -16.40
N ALA A 20 5.13 -16.78 -15.88
CA ALA A 20 6.16 -16.20 -16.73
C ALA A 20 6.84 -17.24 -17.63
N ASN A 21 7.13 -18.43 -17.10
CA ASN A 21 7.63 -19.56 -17.89
C ASN A 21 6.64 -20.01 -18.96
N ARG A 22 5.36 -20.19 -18.58
CA ARG A 22 4.29 -20.60 -19.49
C ARG A 22 4.12 -19.63 -20.66
N LEU A 23 4.25 -18.33 -20.39
CA LEU A 23 4.11 -17.26 -21.37
C LEU A 23 5.45 -16.88 -22.03
N LYS A 24 6.53 -17.59 -21.73
CA LYS A 24 7.88 -17.37 -22.25
C LYS A 24 8.35 -15.91 -22.06
N ASN A 25 8.10 -15.36 -20.91
CA ASN A 25 8.56 -14.02 -20.55
C ASN A 25 9.87 -14.09 -19.76
N ARG A 26 10.80 -13.17 -20.04
CA ARG A 26 12.15 -13.16 -19.44
C ARG A 26 12.20 -12.69 -17.99
N TYR A 27 11.16 -12.02 -17.52
CA TYR A 27 11.10 -11.44 -16.18
C TYR A 27 9.72 -11.68 -15.57
N ILE A 28 9.71 -11.82 -14.25
CA ILE A 28 8.46 -11.83 -13.47
C ILE A 28 8.09 -10.36 -13.19
N GLY A 29 7.09 -9.85 -13.86
CA GLY A 29 6.56 -8.50 -13.67
C GLY A 29 5.36 -8.43 -12.74
N PRO A 30 4.82 -7.23 -12.48
CA PRO A 30 3.59 -7.04 -11.71
C PRO A 30 2.40 -7.78 -12.29
N GLU A 31 2.31 -7.88 -13.61
CA GLU A 31 1.30 -8.62 -14.35
C GLU A 31 1.33 -10.13 -14.04
N HIS A 32 2.53 -10.70 -13.86
CA HIS A 32 2.67 -12.10 -13.45
C HIS A 32 2.29 -12.29 -11.98
N LEU A 33 2.56 -11.31 -11.11
CA LEU A 33 2.08 -11.33 -9.72
C LEU A 33 0.56 -11.36 -9.66
N LEU A 34 -0.11 -10.55 -10.49
CA LEU A 34 -1.57 -10.55 -10.59
C LEU A 34 -2.09 -11.88 -11.18
N LEU A 35 -1.45 -12.42 -12.21
CA LEU A 35 -1.78 -13.76 -12.74
C LEU A 35 -1.61 -14.86 -11.69
N GLY A 36 -0.55 -14.80 -10.89
CA GLY A 36 -0.32 -15.70 -9.77
C GLY A 36 -1.44 -15.64 -8.72
N MET A 37 -1.92 -14.44 -8.39
CA MET A 37 -3.07 -14.25 -7.50
C MET A 37 -4.36 -14.82 -8.09
N LEU A 38 -4.61 -14.59 -9.37
CA LEU A 38 -5.78 -15.14 -10.08
C LEU A 38 -5.74 -16.66 -10.13
N ARG A 39 -4.55 -17.24 -10.33
CA ARG A 39 -4.33 -18.69 -10.35
C ARG A 39 -4.55 -19.32 -8.98
N ASP A 40 -4.07 -18.68 -7.90
CA ASP A 40 -4.32 -19.12 -6.52
C ASP A 40 -5.82 -19.10 -6.21
N GLY A 41 -6.52 -18.08 -6.67
CA GLY A 41 -7.97 -17.97 -6.60
C GLY A 41 -8.52 -17.70 -5.20
N GLY A 42 -7.66 -17.48 -4.22
CA GLY A 42 -8.04 -17.23 -2.84
C GLY A 42 -7.41 -15.97 -2.24
N GLY A 43 -7.67 -15.72 -0.97
CA GLY A 43 -7.17 -14.57 -0.23
C GLY A 43 -8.02 -13.33 -0.38
N LYS A 44 -7.73 -12.34 0.46
CA LYS A 44 -8.51 -11.10 0.55
C LYS A 44 -8.51 -10.29 -0.75
N ALA A 45 -7.42 -10.31 -1.50
CA ALA A 45 -7.37 -9.61 -2.80
C ALA A 45 -8.46 -10.12 -3.74
N ILE A 46 -8.55 -11.43 -3.91
CA ILE A 46 -9.56 -12.06 -4.78
C ILE A 46 -10.98 -11.81 -4.25
N GLU A 47 -11.19 -11.91 -2.93
CA GLU A 47 -12.49 -11.58 -2.32
C GLU A 47 -12.92 -10.14 -2.60
N ILE A 48 -11.98 -9.18 -2.54
CA ILE A 48 -12.25 -7.77 -2.84
C ILE A 48 -12.59 -7.58 -4.32
N LEU A 49 -11.81 -8.17 -5.22
CA LEU A 49 -12.08 -8.11 -6.66
C LEU A 49 -13.44 -8.70 -7.01
N GLN A 50 -13.83 -9.81 -6.38
CA GLN A 50 -15.15 -10.41 -6.56
C GLN A 50 -16.28 -9.52 -6.00
N LYS A 51 -16.07 -8.86 -4.86
CA LYS A 51 -17.03 -7.92 -4.28
C LYS A 51 -17.23 -6.67 -5.13
N LEU A 52 -16.20 -6.26 -5.84
CA LEU A 52 -16.26 -5.15 -6.79
C LEU A 52 -16.82 -5.58 -8.15
N ASP A 53 -17.32 -6.80 -8.24
CA ASP A 53 -18.02 -7.37 -9.40
C ASP A 53 -17.18 -7.39 -10.69
N ILE A 54 -15.88 -7.74 -10.55
CA ILE A 54 -14.97 -7.82 -11.68
C ILE A 54 -14.98 -9.22 -12.28
N ASP A 55 -15.01 -9.28 -13.59
CA ASP A 55 -14.76 -10.51 -14.32
C ASP A 55 -13.27 -10.87 -14.31
N LEU A 56 -12.87 -11.74 -13.38
CA LEU A 56 -11.49 -12.21 -13.22
C LEU A 56 -10.94 -12.91 -14.48
N ASN A 57 -11.79 -13.58 -15.23
CA ASN A 57 -11.40 -14.22 -16.48
C ASN A 57 -11.06 -13.19 -17.56
N ARG A 58 -11.80 -12.10 -17.61
CA ARG A 58 -11.53 -10.99 -18.52
C ARG A 58 -10.18 -10.33 -18.19
N VAL A 59 -9.92 -10.08 -16.91
CA VAL A 59 -8.63 -9.54 -16.43
C VAL A 59 -7.49 -10.48 -16.84
N LYS A 60 -7.64 -11.78 -16.59
CA LYS A 60 -6.64 -12.79 -16.97
C LYS A 60 -6.36 -12.79 -18.48
N LYS A 61 -7.39 -12.85 -19.30
CA LYS A 61 -7.24 -12.84 -20.77
C LYS A 61 -6.57 -11.57 -21.27
N ARG A 62 -6.89 -10.43 -20.67
CA ARG A 62 -6.31 -9.15 -21.04
C ARG A 62 -4.81 -9.11 -20.75
N LEU A 63 -4.41 -9.56 -19.55
CA LEU A 63 -3.01 -9.68 -19.17
C LEU A 63 -2.24 -10.65 -20.07
N GLU A 64 -2.79 -11.84 -20.31
CA GLU A 64 -2.17 -12.84 -21.18
C GLU A 64 -2.00 -12.34 -22.62
N GLY A 65 -2.96 -11.54 -23.11
CA GLY A 65 -2.86 -10.90 -24.43
C GLY A 65 -1.63 -10.01 -24.55
N PHE A 66 -1.42 -9.13 -23.60
CA PHE A 66 -0.24 -8.25 -23.59
C PHE A 66 1.06 -9.01 -23.39
N LEU A 67 1.08 -10.02 -22.53
CA LEU A 67 2.28 -10.80 -22.23
C LEU A 67 2.72 -11.68 -23.38
N LYS A 68 1.80 -12.11 -24.25
CA LYS A 68 2.12 -12.81 -25.50
C LYS A 68 2.84 -11.91 -26.51
N GLU A 69 2.60 -10.62 -26.49
CA GLU A 69 3.29 -9.67 -27.38
C GLU A 69 4.79 -9.54 -27.08
N ILE A 70 5.21 -9.91 -25.87
CA ILE A 70 6.59 -9.88 -25.41
C ILE A 70 7.18 -11.27 -25.17
N GLU A 71 6.62 -12.29 -25.84
CA GLU A 71 7.07 -13.68 -25.77
C GLU A 71 8.49 -13.82 -26.35
N ASP A 72 9.35 -14.57 -25.67
CA ASP A 72 10.69 -14.91 -26.13
C ASP A 72 10.77 -16.40 -26.48
N ASP A 73 10.75 -16.68 -27.75
CA ASP A 73 10.82 -18.06 -28.25
C ASP A 73 12.13 -18.79 -27.95
N ASN A 74 13.19 -18.05 -27.57
CA ASN A 74 14.47 -18.62 -27.19
C ASN A 74 14.57 -18.97 -25.71
N LEU A 75 13.54 -18.66 -24.91
CA LEU A 75 13.55 -18.99 -23.50
C LEU A 75 13.40 -20.50 -23.31
N LEU A 76 14.35 -21.07 -22.60
CA LEU A 76 14.31 -22.53 -22.29
C LEU A 76 13.18 -22.82 -21.30
N PRO A 77 12.51 -23.98 -21.45
CA PRO A 77 11.59 -24.47 -20.44
C PRO A 77 12.29 -24.54 -19.07
N ASP A 78 11.58 -24.20 -18.01
CA ASP A 78 12.08 -24.20 -16.63
C ASP A 78 13.27 -23.27 -16.38
N ALA A 79 13.46 -22.23 -17.21
CA ALA A 79 14.45 -21.19 -16.96
C ALA A 79 14.23 -20.55 -15.59
N ASP A 80 15.35 -20.19 -14.94
CA ASP A 80 15.29 -19.40 -13.71
C ASP A 80 15.00 -17.93 -14.04
N ILE A 81 13.73 -17.56 -14.00
CA ILE A 81 13.25 -16.23 -14.38
C ILE A 81 13.34 -15.29 -13.18
N PRO A 82 14.12 -14.19 -13.28
CA PRO A 82 14.24 -13.25 -12.20
C PRO A 82 13.02 -12.31 -12.10
N LEU A 83 12.84 -11.72 -10.90
CA LEU A 83 11.92 -10.61 -10.71
C LEU A 83 12.40 -9.39 -11.52
N SER A 84 11.47 -8.73 -12.18
CA SER A 84 11.74 -7.42 -12.76
C SER A 84 12.01 -6.38 -11.66
N PRO A 85 12.75 -5.29 -11.93
CA PRO A 85 12.92 -4.21 -10.96
C PRO A 85 11.59 -3.65 -10.44
N MET A 86 10.58 -3.59 -11.30
CA MET A 86 9.22 -3.15 -10.97
C MET A 86 8.53 -4.12 -9.99
N ALA A 87 8.58 -5.42 -10.26
CA ALA A 87 8.00 -6.42 -9.35
C ALA A 87 8.72 -6.43 -8.00
N ALA A 88 10.04 -6.31 -7.98
CA ALA A 88 10.82 -6.18 -6.74
C ALA A 88 10.42 -4.95 -5.93
N LYS A 89 10.21 -3.80 -6.59
CA LYS A 89 9.71 -2.57 -5.98
C LYS A 89 8.33 -2.78 -5.37
N ILE A 90 7.41 -3.39 -6.10
CA ILE A 90 6.04 -3.65 -5.64
C ILE A 90 6.04 -4.57 -4.41
N LEU A 91 6.86 -5.61 -4.38
CA LEU A 91 6.98 -6.48 -3.20
C LEU A 91 7.53 -5.73 -1.97
N LYS A 92 8.44 -4.78 -2.15
CA LYS A 92 8.86 -3.89 -1.06
C LYS A 92 7.74 -2.96 -0.60
N MET A 93 6.99 -2.39 -1.54
CA MET A 93 5.85 -1.53 -1.26
C MET A 93 4.74 -2.29 -0.51
N CYS A 94 4.48 -3.56 -0.84
CA CYS A 94 3.45 -4.33 -0.16
C CYS A 94 3.75 -4.55 1.33
N ILE A 95 5.02 -4.63 1.72
CA ILE A 95 5.42 -4.66 3.12
C ILE A 95 5.07 -3.33 3.82
N LEU A 96 5.26 -2.21 3.13
CA LEU A 96 4.87 -0.88 3.65
C LEU A 96 3.36 -0.75 3.77
N GLU A 97 2.60 -1.22 2.79
CA GLU A 97 1.13 -1.25 2.86
C GLU A 97 0.63 -2.12 4.03
N ALA A 98 1.25 -3.28 4.26
CA ALA A 98 0.94 -4.11 5.41
C ALA A 98 1.15 -3.38 6.74
N ARG A 99 2.25 -2.65 6.87
CA ARG A 99 2.53 -1.83 8.07
C ARG A 99 1.52 -0.70 8.23
N LEU A 100 1.15 -0.03 7.14
CA LEU A 100 0.14 1.03 7.14
C LEU A 100 -1.21 0.52 7.65
N LEU A 101 -1.59 -0.68 7.24
CA LEU A 101 -2.82 -1.36 7.67
C LEU A 101 -2.66 -2.15 8.98
N LYS A 102 -1.52 -1.98 9.69
CA LYS A 102 -1.22 -2.65 10.95
C LYS A 102 -1.31 -4.17 10.88
N SER A 103 -0.97 -4.74 9.73
CA SER A 103 -0.88 -6.17 9.54
C SER A 103 0.51 -6.68 9.94
N ALA A 104 0.56 -7.85 10.59
CA ALA A 104 1.81 -8.47 11.00
C ALA A 104 2.65 -8.96 9.82
N THR A 105 1.99 -9.36 8.74
CA THR A 105 2.62 -9.87 7.50
C THR A 105 1.97 -9.23 6.28
N ALA A 106 2.72 -9.12 5.20
CA ALA A 106 2.18 -8.73 3.90
C ALA A 106 1.43 -9.91 3.27
N ASP A 107 0.17 -9.70 2.95
CA ASP A 107 -0.70 -10.69 2.32
C ASP A 107 -1.18 -10.19 0.95
N THR A 108 -2.06 -10.93 0.30
CA THR A 108 -2.52 -10.69 -1.07
C THR A 108 -3.09 -9.30 -1.30
N GLU A 109 -3.89 -8.79 -0.36
CA GLU A 109 -4.47 -7.44 -0.40
C GLU A 109 -3.41 -6.34 -0.42
N HIS A 110 -2.30 -6.56 0.27
CA HIS A 110 -1.18 -5.62 0.29
C HIS A 110 -0.41 -5.61 -1.03
N VAL A 111 -0.28 -6.78 -1.68
CA VAL A 111 0.29 -6.88 -3.03
C VAL A 111 -0.59 -6.15 -4.04
N LEU A 112 -1.91 -6.35 -3.97
CA LEU A 112 -2.87 -5.65 -4.82
C LEU A 112 -2.81 -4.13 -4.63
N LEU A 113 -2.77 -3.65 -3.40
CA LEU A 113 -2.60 -2.22 -3.08
C LEU A 113 -1.29 -1.66 -3.64
N ALA A 114 -0.19 -2.40 -3.50
CA ALA A 114 1.11 -1.98 -4.00
C ALA A 114 1.15 -1.87 -5.53
N ILE A 115 0.51 -2.80 -6.24
CA ILE A 115 0.36 -2.75 -7.70
C ILE A 115 -0.39 -1.49 -8.12
N LEU A 116 -1.51 -1.19 -7.48
CA LEU A 116 -2.35 -0.04 -7.79
C LEU A 116 -1.68 1.28 -7.39
N LYS A 117 -0.97 1.30 -6.28
CA LYS A 117 -0.25 2.49 -5.79
C LYS A 117 0.90 2.90 -6.71
N ASP A 118 1.65 1.94 -7.23
CA ASP A 118 2.68 2.22 -8.22
C ASP A 118 2.08 2.83 -9.50
N GLY A 119 0.97 2.29 -9.99
CA GLY A 119 0.18 2.81 -11.10
C GLY A 119 0.84 2.74 -12.48
N ASN A 120 2.16 2.70 -12.55
CA ASN A 120 2.94 2.70 -13.80
C ASN A 120 3.26 1.28 -14.27
N ASN A 121 2.31 0.39 -14.19
CA ASN A 121 2.49 -1.01 -14.60
C ASN A 121 1.23 -1.53 -15.31
N LEU A 122 1.43 -2.55 -16.11
CA LEU A 122 0.36 -3.14 -16.92
C LEU A 122 -0.76 -3.75 -16.06
N ALA A 123 -0.42 -4.34 -14.92
CA ALA A 123 -1.42 -4.91 -14.02
C ALA A 123 -2.36 -3.82 -13.47
N ALA A 124 -1.82 -2.68 -13.04
CA ALA A 124 -2.61 -1.53 -12.62
C ALA A 124 -3.50 -1.01 -13.75
N THR A 125 -2.95 -0.88 -14.96
CA THR A 125 -3.72 -0.42 -16.14
C THR A 125 -4.93 -1.33 -16.40
N VAL A 126 -4.75 -2.65 -16.39
CA VAL A 126 -5.84 -3.61 -16.61
C VAL A 126 -6.89 -3.55 -15.51
N LEU A 127 -6.46 -3.36 -14.26
CA LEU A 127 -7.38 -3.18 -13.12
C LEU A 127 -8.18 -1.87 -13.24
N GLU A 128 -7.52 -0.78 -13.61
CA GLU A 128 -8.16 0.54 -13.81
C GLU A 128 -9.15 0.52 -14.98
N GLU A 129 -8.87 -0.21 -16.07
CA GLU A 129 -9.82 -0.46 -17.17
C GLU A 129 -11.12 -1.12 -16.67
N ASN A 130 -11.08 -1.79 -15.54
CA ASN A 130 -12.23 -2.41 -14.87
C ASN A 130 -12.71 -1.60 -13.65
N ASN A 131 -12.39 -0.32 -13.58
CA ASN A 131 -12.76 0.61 -12.51
C ASN A 131 -12.24 0.23 -11.11
N ILE A 132 -11.10 -0.45 -11.05
CA ILE A 132 -10.42 -0.76 -9.81
C ILE A 132 -9.23 0.17 -9.65
N ASP A 133 -9.26 0.95 -8.59
CA ASP A 133 -8.18 1.83 -8.17
C ASP A 133 -7.75 1.54 -6.74
N TYR A 134 -6.66 2.17 -6.32
CA TYR A 134 -6.13 2.04 -4.94
C TYR A 134 -7.20 2.38 -3.90
N LYS A 135 -7.95 3.45 -4.12
CA LYS A 135 -8.95 3.95 -3.18
C LYS A 135 -10.07 2.94 -2.96
N SER A 136 -10.63 2.38 -4.03
CA SER A 136 -11.73 1.40 -3.94
C SER A 136 -11.31 0.13 -3.17
N VAL A 137 -10.09 -0.36 -3.39
CA VAL A 137 -9.55 -1.51 -2.65
C VAL A 137 -9.27 -1.17 -1.19
N PHE A 138 -8.66 -0.01 -0.94
CA PHE A 138 -8.35 0.45 0.42
C PHE A 138 -9.62 0.64 1.27
N GLU A 139 -10.68 1.22 0.69
CA GLU A 139 -11.98 1.38 1.37
C GLU A 139 -12.58 0.03 1.76
N GLN A 140 -12.52 -0.99 0.89
CA GLN A 140 -13.00 -2.33 1.20
C GLN A 140 -12.26 -2.98 2.37
N LEU A 141 -10.97 -2.68 2.51
CA LEU A 141 -10.15 -3.18 3.62
C LEU A 141 -10.44 -2.43 4.92
N SER A 142 -10.60 -1.10 4.84
CA SER A 142 -10.88 -0.25 5.99
C SER A 142 -12.25 -0.52 6.60
N MET A 143 -13.27 -0.78 5.77
CA MET A 143 -14.61 -1.14 6.25
C MET A 143 -14.63 -2.44 7.04
N LYS A 144 -13.75 -3.40 6.72
CA LYS A 144 -13.63 -4.66 7.46
C LYS A 144 -12.86 -4.52 8.79
N ALA A 145 -12.06 -3.47 8.93
CA ALA A 145 -11.27 -3.23 10.13
C ALA A 145 -12.06 -2.57 11.28
N SER A 146 -13.30 -2.13 11.04
CA SER A 146 -14.19 -1.55 12.05
C SER A 146 -15.35 -2.51 12.34
N PRO A 147 -15.23 -3.42 13.31
CA PRO A 147 -16.37 -4.29 13.67
C PRO A 147 -17.41 -3.58 14.53
N ASN A 148 -17.31 -2.27 14.74
CA ASN A 148 -18.25 -1.58 15.64
C ASN A 148 -18.47 -0.11 15.21
N ALA A 149 -19.13 0.09 14.06
CA ALA A 149 -19.79 1.34 13.75
C ALA A 149 -21.25 1.06 13.42
N GLY A 150 -21.92 0.47 14.35
CA GLY A 150 -23.36 0.32 14.39
C GLY A 150 -23.79 0.50 15.82
N MET A 151 -24.21 1.72 16.17
CA MET A 151 -25.33 2.06 17.03
C MET A 151 -25.16 3.41 17.68
N GLY A 152 -26.13 4.25 17.43
CA GLY A 152 -26.64 5.17 18.41
C GLY A 152 -26.16 6.61 18.29
N PHE A 153 -26.62 7.30 17.28
CA PHE A 153 -27.00 8.69 17.50
C PHE A 153 -28.29 8.65 18.30
N THR A 154 -28.18 8.90 19.59
CA THR A 154 -29.29 9.45 20.34
C THR A 154 -28.98 10.93 20.52
N GLU A 155 -29.71 11.72 19.77
CA GLU A 155 -30.00 13.10 20.15
C GLU A 155 -30.73 13.02 21.48
N ASP A 156 -30.11 13.56 22.51
CA ASP A 156 -30.82 14.09 23.66
C ASP A 156 -30.37 15.51 23.85
N ASP A 157 -31.23 16.36 23.37
CA ASP A 157 -31.43 17.74 23.69
C ASP A 157 -31.80 17.82 25.18
N ASP A 158 -30.98 18.50 25.97
CA ASP A 158 -31.45 19.13 27.20
C ASP A 158 -30.60 20.38 27.45
N GLU A 159 -31.24 21.49 27.10
CA GLU A 159 -30.96 22.81 27.58
C GLU A 159 -31.23 22.84 29.10
N GLU A 160 -30.27 23.28 29.90
CA GLU A 160 -30.55 24.05 31.09
C GLU A 160 -29.44 25.12 31.32
N GLU A 161 -29.88 26.34 31.12
CA GLU A 161 -29.25 27.55 31.66
C GLU A 161 -29.29 27.50 33.19
N ASP A 162 -28.21 27.91 33.84
CA ASP A 162 -28.33 28.75 35.02
C ASP A 162 -27.10 29.60 35.29
N GLU A 163 -27.43 30.82 35.52
CA GLU A 163 -26.61 32.00 35.70
C GLU A 163 -25.85 32.04 37.03
N MET A 164 -24.81 32.84 36.97
CA MET A 164 -24.29 33.76 38.00
C MET A 164 -23.53 33.15 39.21
N ASN A 165 -22.29 33.53 39.34
CA ASN A 165 -21.93 34.50 40.36
C ASN A 165 -20.53 35.07 40.21
N MET A 166 -20.51 36.35 40.26
CA MET A 166 -19.42 37.31 40.34
C MET A 166 -18.75 37.30 41.70
N SER A 167 -17.43 37.42 41.77
CA SER A 167 -16.72 38.31 42.71
C SER A 167 -15.21 38.11 42.63
N SER A 168 -14.48 38.91 42.03
CA SER A 168 -13.67 40.08 42.42
C SER A 168 -12.65 39.87 43.53
N ARG A 169 -11.49 40.38 43.21
CA ARG A 169 -10.38 41.04 43.94
C ARG A 169 -9.04 40.32 43.82
N SER A 170 -8.17 40.94 43.10
CA SER A 170 -7.21 42.03 43.34
C SER A 170 -6.05 41.60 44.25
N SER A 171 -4.90 41.69 43.79
CA SER A 171 -3.86 42.69 43.87
C SER A 171 -2.48 42.04 43.83
N GLN A 172 -1.68 42.50 42.95
CA GLN A 172 -0.50 43.35 43.14
C GLN A 172 0.80 42.63 43.48
N SER A 173 1.68 42.78 42.58
CA SER A 173 2.95 43.50 42.59
C SER A 173 4.21 42.68 42.81
N GLY A 174 5.18 43.06 41.98
CA GLY A 174 6.58 42.88 42.31
C GLY A 174 7.46 42.49 41.13
N SER A 175 7.80 43.44 40.35
CA SER A 175 9.07 43.91 39.77
C SER A 175 10.33 43.11 40.16
N SER A 176 11.12 42.76 39.19
CA SER A 176 12.42 43.38 38.84
C SER A 176 13.24 42.44 37.94
N GLN A 177 13.54 42.91 36.77
CA GLN A 177 14.85 43.15 36.15
C GLN A 177 15.99 42.20 36.54
N SER A 178 16.54 41.51 35.54
CA SER A 178 17.84 41.90 34.97
C SER A 178 18.24 41.00 33.79
N SER A 179 18.45 41.68 32.72
CA SER A 179 19.41 41.52 31.66
C SER A 179 20.59 40.56 31.91
N THR A 180 20.87 39.68 30.95
CA THR A 180 22.19 39.66 30.33
C THR A 180 22.15 38.97 28.98
N GLN A 181 22.65 39.65 28.00
CA GLN A 181 23.05 39.21 26.66
C GLN A 181 24.17 38.20 26.77
N THR A 182 24.14 37.21 25.87
CA THR A 182 25.32 36.83 25.07
C THR A 182 24.87 35.98 23.91
N ALA A 183 24.91 36.51 22.75
CA ALA A 183 25.79 36.30 21.64
C ALA A 183 25.85 34.87 21.11
N SER A 184 25.15 34.72 20.02
CA SER A 184 25.56 34.10 18.73
C SER A 184 26.74 33.11 18.73
N LYS A 185 26.48 31.90 18.29
CA LYS A 185 27.34 31.25 17.32
C LYS A 185 26.55 30.25 16.46
N LYS A 186 26.40 30.65 15.24
CA LYS A 186 26.00 29.85 14.12
C LYS A 186 27.14 28.86 13.82
N PRO A 187 26.93 27.52 13.70
CA PRO A 187 27.87 26.70 13.01
C PRO A 187 27.57 26.74 11.51
N SER A 188 28.53 27.19 10.78
CA SER A 188 28.59 27.06 9.34
C SER A 188 28.70 25.58 9.00
N ASN A 189 27.73 25.07 8.25
CA ASN A 189 27.84 23.80 7.56
C ASN A 189 28.75 24.00 6.35
N ASP A 190 30.01 23.68 6.51
CA ASP A 190 30.86 23.32 5.41
C ASP A 190 30.61 21.85 5.06
N THR A 191 29.87 21.66 4.03
CA THR A 191 29.82 20.36 3.34
C THR A 191 30.97 20.33 2.36
N PRO A 192 31.93 19.41 2.49
CA PRO A 192 32.91 19.24 1.46
C PRO A 192 32.27 18.64 0.22
N VAL A 193 32.34 19.39 -0.87
CA VAL A 193 32.02 18.87 -2.19
C VAL A 193 33.15 17.92 -2.58
N LEU A 194 32.81 16.65 -2.67
CA LEU A 194 33.69 15.64 -3.23
C LEU A 194 33.61 15.71 -4.75
N ASP A 195 34.63 16.27 -5.36
CA ASP A 195 34.93 16.11 -6.77
C ASP A 195 35.44 14.69 -6.99
N ASN A 196 34.68 13.90 -7.69
CA ASN A 196 35.13 12.60 -8.18
C ASN A 196 35.46 12.69 -9.65
N PHE A 197 36.71 12.42 -9.94
CA PHE A 197 37.20 12.07 -11.27
C PHE A 197 36.94 10.59 -11.52
#